data_34d2c45812b55ea7ff5138afb045e2a4
#
_entry.id   34d2c45812b55ea7ff5138afb045e2a4
#
_cell.length_a   1.000
_cell.length_b   1.000
_cell.length_c   1.000
_cell.angle_alpha   90.00
_cell.angle_beta   90.00
_cell.angle_gamma   90.00
#
_symmetry.space_group_name_H-M   'P 1'
#
loop_
_entity.id
_entity.type
_entity.pdbx_description
1 polymer ?
#
loop_
_entity_poly.entity_id
_entity_poly.type
_entity_poly.pdbx_seq_one_letter_code
_entity_poly.pdbx_strand_id
1 'polypeptide(L)'
;ALYFASILVIGSFISPTVLFFVYLPILEEIYVLLKLKKGDKFASVLMMGTVIMCGISSGMTPIAHVFPVIAMNAYTELYGNVIHYGSYMLAAIPVGILTALVTLLVFRYMIKPDTSAFVNYEKKKIHVEQEKTTRAENLVLAVFILVVCMWVLPNLCMHIIKEGSIFIGLKYLDKLGTAFPPLVGVVLLSIITDEGKPLLNFGEAMSKGVSWPSLIMCAGTTALGAAITNGDIGVTAWISAGLSPITSHLPVMIMVLIFILWAAIQTNLSSNMVTATVVSAAALAVTANITAVNVAALIVNVGMMSAFAFATPPAMPCVAIAVSSGWTNTKQMMIYGFMIMAVAVVISTLIGYPIAAALL
;
A
#
# COMPACT_ATOMS: atom_id res chain seq x y z
N ALA A 1 14.82 -3.16 -14.23
CA ALA A 1 13.63 -2.31 -14.26
C ALA A 1 12.33 -3.14 -14.35
N LEU A 2 12.16 -4.00 -15.38
CA LEU A 2 10.94 -4.79 -15.56
C LEU A 2 10.57 -5.67 -14.36
N TYR A 3 11.55 -6.32 -13.73
CA TYR A 3 11.37 -7.10 -12.50
C TYR A 3 10.74 -6.26 -11.37
N PHE A 4 11.23 -5.05 -11.13
CA PHE A 4 10.67 -4.16 -10.12
C PHE A 4 9.32 -3.57 -10.52
N ALA A 5 9.12 -3.31 -11.81
CA ALA A 5 7.82 -2.87 -12.32
C ALA A 5 6.74 -3.94 -12.13
N SER A 6 7.06 -5.23 -12.33
CA SER A 6 6.09 -6.31 -12.07
C SER A 6 5.71 -6.40 -10.59
N ILE A 7 6.66 -6.20 -9.67
CA ILE A 7 6.38 -6.14 -8.23
C ILE A 7 5.43 -4.97 -7.89
N LEU A 8 5.65 -3.79 -8.49
CA LEU A 8 4.78 -2.63 -8.25
C LEU A 8 3.36 -2.88 -8.72
N VAL A 9 3.19 -3.42 -9.92
CA VAL A 9 1.85 -3.68 -10.49
C VAL A 9 1.13 -4.75 -9.69
N ILE A 10 1.74 -5.91 -9.50
CA ILE A 10 1.11 -7.03 -8.78
C ILE A 10 0.93 -6.69 -7.30
N GLY A 11 1.91 -6.04 -6.69
CA GLY A 11 1.90 -5.65 -5.28
C GLY A 11 0.89 -4.57 -4.94
N SER A 12 0.35 -3.86 -5.93
CA SER A 12 -0.77 -2.94 -5.71
C SER A 12 -2.10 -3.65 -5.38
N PHE A 13 -2.15 -4.97 -5.53
CA PHE A 13 -3.36 -5.77 -5.31
C PHE A 13 -3.16 -6.93 -4.34
N ILE A 14 -1.92 -7.27 -4.00
CA ILE A 14 -1.58 -8.42 -3.16
C ILE A 14 -0.80 -7.93 -1.94
N SER A 15 -1.06 -8.55 -0.78
CA SER A 15 -0.32 -8.26 0.44
C SER A 15 1.20 -8.35 0.24
N PRO A 16 1.99 -7.37 0.71
CA PRO A 16 3.42 -7.30 0.47
C PRO A 16 4.19 -8.52 0.98
N THR A 17 3.74 -9.11 2.08
CA THR A 17 4.38 -10.33 2.61
C THR A 17 4.16 -11.53 1.69
N VAL A 18 2.94 -11.72 1.20
CA VAL A 18 2.62 -12.80 0.25
C VAL A 18 3.39 -12.58 -1.06
N LEU A 19 3.37 -11.36 -1.57
CA LEU A 19 4.09 -11.00 -2.77
C LEU A 19 5.59 -11.30 -2.65
N PHE A 20 6.18 -10.94 -1.53
CA PHE A 20 7.60 -11.20 -1.28
C PHE A 20 7.92 -12.70 -1.31
N PHE A 21 7.07 -13.55 -0.72
CA PHE A 21 7.24 -15.00 -0.78
C PHE A 21 7.11 -15.58 -2.19
N VAL A 22 6.30 -14.97 -3.05
CA VAL A 22 6.19 -15.35 -4.47
C VAL A 22 7.46 -14.95 -5.23
N TYR A 23 8.00 -13.77 -4.97
CA TYR A 23 9.18 -13.27 -5.67
C TYR A 23 10.51 -13.81 -5.12
N LEU A 24 10.55 -14.28 -3.89
CA LEU A 24 11.78 -14.77 -3.26
C LEU A 24 12.39 -15.97 -4.01
N PRO A 25 11.65 -17.04 -4.36
CA PRO A 25 12.19 -18.13 -5.16
C PRO A 25 12.69 -17.68 -6.55
N ILE A 26 11.95 -16.78 -7.20
CA ILE A 26 12.35 -16.22 -8.51
C ILE A 26 13.67 -15.47 -8.37
N LEU A 27 13.83 -14.73 -7.28
CA LEU A 27 15.05 -13.99 -7.00
C LEU A 27 16.23 -14.91 -6.71
N GLU A 28 16.00 -15.98 -5.95
CA GLU A 28 17.03 -17.00 -5.66
C GLU A 28 17.47 -17.73 -6.95
N GLU A 29 16.54 -18.02 -7.84
CA GLU A 29 16.86 -18.58 -9.15
C GLU A 29 17.70 -17.60 -9.99
N ILE A 30 17.37 -16.31 -10.00
CA ILE A 30 18.18 -15.28 -10.65
C ILE A 30 19.60 -15.26 -10.08
N TYR A 31 19.77 -15.41 -8.77
CA TYR A 31 21.10 -15.45 -8.15
C TYR A 31 21.92 -16.66 -8.62
N VAL A 32 21.29 -17.83 -8.72
CA VAL A 32 21.93 -19.06 -9.22
C VAL A 32 22.30 -18.91 -10.70
N LEU A 33 21.38 -18.44 -11.53
CA LEU A 33 21.58 -18.25 -12.97
C LEU A 33 22.72 -17.27 -13.28
N LEU A 34 22.79 -16.17 -12.54
CA LEU A 34 23.82 -15.14 -12.70
C LEU A 34 25.09 -15.43 -11.88
N LYS A 35 25.15 -16.57 -11.18
CA LYS A 35 26.28 -16.99 -10.31
C LYS A 35 26.66 -15.91 -9.29
N LEU A 36 25.66 -15.19 -8.76
CA LEU A 36 25.86 -14.17 -7.74
C LEU A 36 26.18 -14.80 -6.39
N LYS A 37 26.97 -14.12 -5.58
CA LYS A 37 27.36 -14.56 -4.24
C LYS A 37 26.81 -13.60 -3.18
N LYS A 38 26.66 -14.11 -1.95
CA LYS A 38 26.33 -13.24 -0.80
C LYS A 38 27.46 -12.24 -0.60
N GLY A 39 27.07 -10.95 -0.51
CA GLY A 39 28.02 -9.82 -0.47
C GLY A 39 28.14 -9.08 -1.80
N ASP A 40 27.70 -9.63 -2.92
CA ASP A 40 27.69 -8.93 -4.19
C ASP A 40 26.70 -7.76 -4.13
N LYS A 41 27.15 -6.58 -4.55
CA LYS A 41 26.30 -5.38 -4.56
C LYS A 41 25.04 -5.55 -5.41
N PHE A 42 25.14 -6.26 -6.53
CA PHE A 42 24.00 -6.47 -7.41
C PHE A 42 22.94 -7.40 -6.76
N ALA A 43 23.36 -8.48 -6.09
CA ALA A 43 22.46 -9.35 -5.35
C ALA A 43 21.76 -8.60 -4.20
N SER A 44 22.53 -7.78 -3.45
CA SER A 44 21.96 -6.95 -2.38
C SER A 44 20.94 -5.93 -2.90
N VAL A 45 21.21 -5.29 -4.04
CA VAL A 45 20.27 -4.35 -4.69
C VAL A 45 19.00 -5.04 -5.14
N LEU A 46 19.08 -6.25 -5.70
CA LEU A 46 17.90 -7.00 -6.10
C LEU A 46 17.04 -7.37 -4.87
N MET A 47 17.64 -7.83 -3.78
CA MET A 47 16.93 -8.16 -2.54
C MET A 47 16.29 -6.92 -1.90
N MET A 48 17.08 -5.85 -1.70
CA MET A 48 16.58 -4.60 -1.13
C MET A 48 15.46 -4.00 -2.00
N GLY A 49 15.67 -4.01 -3.33
CA GLY A 49 14.69 -3.49 -4.27
C GLY A 49 13.38 -4.27 -4.24
N THR A 50 13.42 -5.60 -4.11
CA THR A 50 12.23 -6.42 -3.96
C THR A 50 11.43 -5.99 -2.73
N VAL A 51 12.08 -5.86 -1.58
CA VAL A 51 11.43 -5.42 -0.33
C VAL A 51 10.86 -4.01 -0.44
N ILE A 52 11.65 -3.06 -0.95
CA ILE A 52 11.24 -1.66 -1.07
C ILE A 52 10.06 -1.52 -2.04
N MET A 53 10.09 -2.23 -3.18
CA MET A 53 8.98 -2.21 -4.13
C MET A 53 7.71 -2.86 -3.57
N CYS A 54 7.83 -3.93 -2.77
CA CYS A 54 6.69 -4.50 -2.03
C CYS A 54 6.09 -3.49 -1.04
N GLY A 55 6.93 -2.74 -0.32
CA GLY A 55 6.48 -1.70 0.60
C GLY A 55 5.82 -0.52 -0.12
N ILE A 56 6.41 -0.02 -1.22
CA ILE A 56 5.83 1.07 -2.00
C ILE A 56 4.48 0.66 -2.61
N SER A 57 4.41 -0.51 -3.24
CA SER A 57 3.20 -1.00 -3.90
C SER A 57 2.03 -1.17 -2.92
N SER A 58 2.30 -1.56 -1.68
CA SER A 58 1.28 -1.78 -0.66
C SER A 58 0.53 -0.50 -0.23
N GLY A 59 1.13 0.67 -0.43
CA GLY A 59 0.48 1.95 -0.16
C GLY A 59 -0.14 2.61 -1.40
N MET A 60 0.10 2.09 -2.61
CA MET A 60 -0.45 2.67 -3.84
C MET A 60 -1.95 2.45 -3.98
N THR A 61 -2.49 1.41 -3.35
CA THR A 61 -3.92 1.12 -3.36
C THR A 61 -4.41 0.71 -1.97
N PRO A 62 -5.66 0.98 -1.61
CA PRO A 62 -6.25 0.49 -0.37
C PRO A 62 -6.66 -1.00 -0.46
N ILE A 63 -6.38 -1.65 -1.61
CA ILE A 63 -6.68 -3.07 -1.86
C ILE A 63 -5.55 -3.95 -1.29
N ALA A 64 -4.31 -3.54 -1.49
CA ALA A 64 -3.13 -4.33 -1.12
C ALA A 64 -2.93 -4.43 0.39
N HIS A 65 -3.32 -3.40 1.14
CA HIS A 65 -3.10 -3.37 2.58
C HIS A 65 -4.18 -2.59 3.35
N VAL A 66 -4.38 -3.00 4.60
CA VAL A 66 -5.41 -2.45 5.50
C VAL A 66 -5.09 -1.04 6.03
N PHE A 67 -3.83 -0.60 6.05
CA PHE A 67 -3.43 0.66 6.70
C PHE A 67 -4.05 1.90 6.06
N PRO A 68 -4.09 2.03 4.72
CA PRO A 68 -4.86 3.10 4.08
C PRO A 68 -6.34 3.09 4.48
N VAL A 69 -6.94 1.90 4.59
CA VAL A 69 -8.35 1.76 4.95
C VAL A 69 -8.62 2.21 6.38
N ILE A 70 -7.72 1.89 7.33
CA ILE A 70 -7.81 2.38 8.72
C ILE A 70 -7.84 3.90 8.76
N ALA A 71 -6.93 4.56 8.04
CA ALA A 71 -6.88 6.02 7.98
C ALA A 71 -8.15 6.62 7.36
N MET A 72 -8.60 6.06 6.22
CA MET A 72 -9.82 6.50 5.53
C MET A 72 -11.07 6.31 6.40
N ASN A 73 -11.18 5.22 7.14
CA ASN A 73 -12.29 4.96 8.05
C ASN A 73 -12.32 5.96 9.21
N ALA A 74 -11.18 6.29 9.82
CA ALA A 74 -11.09 7.30 10.87
C ALA A 74 -11.61 8.67 10.39
N TYR A 75 -11.32 9.05 9.14
CA TYR A 75 -11.88 10.25 8.52
C TYR A 75 -13.40 10.13 8.35
N THR A 76 -13.88 9.00 7.84
CA THR A 76 -15.31 8.77 7.60
C THR A 76 -16.11 8.81 8.89
N GLU A 77 -15.59 8.25 9.98
CA GLU A 77 -16.23 8.26 11.29
C GLU A 77 -16.40 9.68 11.84
N LEU A 78 -15.42 10.55 11.65
CA LEU A 78 -15.48 11.92 12.16
C LEU A 78 -16.28 12.88 11.28
N TYR A 79 -16.14 12.79 9.95
CA TYR A 79 -16.74 13.74 9.00
C TYR A 79 -18.00 13.23 8.30
N GLY A 80 -18.32 11.95 8.41
CA GLY A 80 -19.44 11.30 7.70
C GLY A 80 -19.26 11.16 6.19
N ASN A 81 -18.15 11.65 5.64
CA ASN A 81 -17.83 11.58 4.21
C ASN A 81 -16.90 10.42 3.92
N VAL A 82 -17.17 9.68 2.85
CA VAL A 82 -16.36 8.52 2.44
C VAL A 82 -15.29 8.95 1.44
N ILE A 83 -14.05 8.56 1.70
CA ILE A 83 -12.97 8.66 0.71
C ILE A 83 -13.06 7.44 -0.20
N HIS A 84 -13.31 7.65 -1.48
CA HIS A 84 -13.44 6.55 -2.45
C HIS A 84 -12.08 5.98 -2.82
N TYR A 85 -12.02 4.66 -3.06
CA TYR A 85 -10.79 3.97 -3.44
C TYR A 85 -10.18 4.53 -4.73
N GLY A 86 -11.02 4.92 -5.70
CA GLY A 86 -10.55 5.55 -6.93
C GLY A 86 -9.82 6.86 -6.69
N SER A 87 -10.37 7.76 -5.86
CA SER A 87 -9.72 9.03 -5.50
C SER A 87 -8.41 8.81 -4.73
N TYR A 88 -8.40 7.84 -3.80
CA TYR A 88 -7.18 7.44 -3.12
C TYR A 88 -6.10 7.00 -4.11
N MET A 89 -6.44 6.08 -5.03
CA MET A 89 -5.49 5.52 -6.01
C MET A 89 -4.95 6.60 -6.96
N LEU A 90 -5.79 7.53 -7.41
CA LEU A 90 -5.37 8.64 -8.27
C LEU A 90 -4.33 9.55 -7.60
N ALA A 91 -4.37 9.69 -6.28
CA ALA A 91 -3.37 10.45 -5.53
C ALA A 91 -2.13 9.61 -5.19
N ALA A 92 -2.31 8.34 -4.78
CA ALA A 92 -1.25 7.51 -4.25
C ALA A 92 -0.37 6.85 -5.34
N ILE A 93 -0.94 6.44 -6.48
CA ILE A 93 -0.20 5.78 -7.57
C ILE A 93 0.92 6.68 -8.13
N PRO A 94 0.71 7.97 -8.44
CA PRO A 94 1.80 8.85 -8.88
C PRO A 94 2.94 8.94 -7.87
N VAL A 95 2.64 9.04 -6.58
CA VAL A 95 3.65 9.08 -5.51
C VAL A 95 4.44 7.77 -5.48
N GLY A 96 3.77 6.62 -5.56
CA GLY A 96 4.41 5.31 -5.59
C GLY A 96 5.33 5.15 -6.80
N ILE A 97 4.86 5.50 -8.00
CA ILE A 97 5.66 5.42 -9.24
C ILE A 97 6.89 6.32 -9.15
N LEU A 98 6.73 7.58 -8.72
CA LEU A 98 7.85 8.50 -8.58
C LEU A 98 8.86 8.02 -7.55
N THR A 99 8.40 7.51 -6.40
CA THR A 99 9.27 6.93 -5.36
C THR A 99 10.02 5.72 -5.90
N ALA A 100 9.37 4.85 -6.67
CA ALA A 100 10.00 3.70 -7.29
C ALA A 100 11.06 4.11 -8.33
N LEU A 101 10.77 5.11 -9.16
CA LEU A 101 11.73 5.65 -10.11
C LEU A 101 12.97 6.21 -9.41
N VAL A 102 12.78 6.99 -8.34
CA VAL A 102 13.91 7.50 -7.54
C VAL A 102 14.67 6.35 -6.89
N THR A 103 14.00 5.30 -6.42
CA THR A 103 14.66 4.09 -5.91
C THR A 103 15.60 3.48 -6.95
N LEU A 104 15.15 3.35 -8.20
CA LEU A 104 15.99 2.85 -9.29
C LEU A 104 17.18 3.77 -9.58
N LEU A 105 16.98 5.09 -9.51
CA LEU A 105 18.07 6.07 -9.69
C LEU A 105 19.10 5.98 -8.55
N VAL A 106 18.65 5.86 -7.30
CA VAL A 106 19.50 5.64 -6.13
C VAL A 106 20.35 4.38 -6.32
N PHE A 107 19.73 3.27 -6.71
CA PHE A 107 20.45 2.03 -6.95
C PHE A 107 21.49 2.17 -8.08
N ARG A 108 21.11 2.80 -9.17
CA ARG A 108 21.99 2.98 -10.34
C ARG A 108 23.18 3.90 -10.05
N TYR A 109 22.95 5.04 -9.39
CA TYR A 109 23.97 6.09 -9.27
C TYR A 109 24.70 6.09 -7.93
N MET A 110 24.08 5.65 -6.84
CA MET A 110 24.72 5.63 -5.51
C MET A 110 25.34 4.26 -5.20
N ILE A 111 24.61 3.16 -5.36
CA ILE A 111 25.15 1.83 -5.05
C ILE A 111 26.07 1.36 -6.18
N LYS A 112 25.73 1.69 -7.43
CA LYS A 112 26.49 1.32 -8.64
C LYS A 112 26.79 -0.19 -8.67
N PRO A 113 25.74 -1.05 -8.73
CA PRO A 113 25.94 -2.49 -8.78
C PRO A 113 26.65 -2.87 -10.07
N ASP A 114 27.55 -3.85 -10.00
CA ASP A 114 28.13 -4.45 -11.18
C ASP A 114 27.09 -5.35 -11.87
N THR A 115 26.66 -4.94 -13.05
CA THR A 115 25.66 -5.66 -13.85
C THR A 115 26.30 -6.47 -14.97
N SER A 116 27.62 -6.63 -15.00
CA SER A 116 28.35 -7.37 -16.05
C SER A 116 27.88 -8.82 -16.16
N ALA A 117 27.56 -9.46 -15.05
CA ALA A 117 27.00 -10.81 -15.00
C ALA A 117 25.69 -10.92 -15.82
N PHE A 118 24.88 -9.87 -15.87
CA PHE A 118 23.62 -9.84 -16.62
C PHE A 118 23.87 -9.62 -18.13
N VAL A 119 24.85 -8.81 -18.48
CA VAL A 119 25.20 -8.53 -19.88
C VAL A 119 25.77 -9.77 -20.58
N ASN A 120 26.55 -10.57 -19.86
CA ASN A 120 27.20 -11.76 -20.38
C ASN A 120 26.29 -13.01 -20.36
N TYR A 121 25.04 -12.87 -19.89
CA TYR A 121 24.10 -13.97 -19.84
C TYR A 121 23.56 -14.31 -21.24
N GLU A 122 23.85 -15.50 -21.73
CA GLU A 122 23.30 -15.98 -22.98
C GLU A 122 21.79 -16.21 -22.85
N LYS A 123 20.98 -15.45 -23.59
CA LYS A 123 19.51 -15.52 -23.66
C LYS A 123 18.95 -16.93 -23.96
N LYS A 124 19.80 -17.86 -24.39
CA LYS A 124 19.41 -19.21 -24.84
C LYS A 124 18.94 -20.15 -23.73
N LYS A 125 19.11 -19.81 -22.43
CA LYS A 125 18.84 -20.74 -21.32
C LYS A 125 17.55 -20.48 -20.54
N ILE A 126 16.81 -19.42 -20.82
CA ILE A 126 15.50 -19.21 -20.19
C ILE A 126 14.42 -19.76 -21.16
N HIS A 127 14.37 -21.06 -21.35
CA HIS A 127 13.14 -21.72 -21.74
C HIS A 127 12.40 -22.06 -20.44
N VAL A 128 11.71 -21.07 -19.90
CA VAL A 128 10.57 -21.35 -19.03
C VAL A 128 9.50 -21.90 -19.98
N GLU A 129 9.22 -23.19 -19.89
CA GLU A 129 8.01 -23.74 -20.50
C GLU A 129 6.85 -22.91 -19.95
N GLN A 130 6.27 -22.06 -20.79
CA GLN A 130 5.05 -21.34 -20.43
C GLN A 130 3.94 -22.40 -20.36
N GLU A 131 3.69 -22.89 -19.15
CA GLU A 131 2.46 -23.64 -18.91
C GLU A 131 1.28 -22.74 -19.29
N LYS A 132 0.40 -23.28 -20.12
CA LYS A 132 -0.82 -22.55 -20.51
C LYS A 132 -1.67 -22.39 -19.27
N THR A 133 -2.14 -21.17 -19.04
CA THR A 133 -3.08 -20.87 -17.96
C THR A 133 -4.29 -21.80 -18.04
N THR A 134 -4.64 -22.37 -16.90
CA THR A 134 -5.80 -23.25 -16.77
C THR A 134 -7.11 -22.45 -16.88
N ARG A 135 -8.21 -23.15 -17.15
CA ARG A 135 -9.54 -22.53 -17.15
C ARG A 135 -9.87 -21.92 -15.78
N ALA A 136 -9.55 -22.61 -14.69
CA ALA A 136 -9.73 -22.15 -13.34
C ALA A 136 -8.98 -20.84 -13.07
N GLU A 137 -7.69 -20.76 -13.43
CA GLU A 137 -6.89 -19.54 -13.28
C GLU A 137 -7.47 -18.36 -14.04
N ASN A 138 -7.92 -18.56 -15.28
CA ASN A 138 -8.54 -17.51 -16.09
C ASN A 138 -9.87 -17.02 -15.47
N LEU A 139 -10.68 -17.92 -14.91
CA LEU A 139 -11.94 -17.57 -14.24
C LEU A 139 -11.67 -16.80 -12.96
N VAL A 140 -10.70 -17.21 -12.14
CA VAL A 140 -10.28 -16.49 -10.93
C VAL A 140 -9.78 -15.09 -11.29
N LEU A 141 -8.94 -14.97 -12.32
CA LEU A 141 -8.45 -13.68 -12.80
C LEU A 141 -9.60 -12.78 -13.30
N ALA A 142 -10.56 -13.34 -14.03
CA ALA A 142 -11.71 -12.58 -14.51
C ALA A 142 -12.57 -12.03 -13.36
N VAL A 143 -12.85 -12.86 -12.33
CA VAL A 143 -13.58 -12.42 -11.12
C VAL A 143 -12.78 -11.37 -10.36
N PHE A 144 -11.45 -11.53 -10.23
CA PHE A 144 -10.59 -10.56 -9.59
C PHE A 144 -10.63 -9.21 -10.32
N ILE A 145 -10.49 -9.20 -11.65
CA ILE A 145 -10.61 -7.98 -12.46
C ILE A 145 -11.98 -7.33 -12.30
N LEU A 146 -13.05 -8.12 -12.27
CA LEU A 146 -14.41 -7.63 -12.03
C LEU A 146 -14.51 -6.88 -10.70
N VAL A 147 -14.00 -7.47 -9.61
CA VAL A 147 -13.98 -6.84 -8.28
C VAL A 147 -13.22 -5.52 -8.27
N VAL A 148 -12.02 -5.50 -8.88
CA VAL A 148 -11.21 -4.27 -9.01
C VAL A 148 -11.96 -3.21 -9.82
N CYS A 149 -12.59 -3.59 -10.93
CA CYS A 149 -13.41 -2.69 -11.73
C CYS A 149 -14.59 -2.12 -10.92
N MET A 150 -15.26 -2.94 -10.11
CA MET A 150 -16.35 -2.48 -9.24
C MET A 150 -15.89 -1.47 -8.17
N TRP A 151 -14.64 -1.51 -7.72
CA TRP A 151 -14.08 -0.50 -6.81
C TRP A 151 -13.70 0.80 -7.49
N VAL A 152 -13.14 0.72 -8.68
CA VAL A 152 -12.47 1.85 -9.34
C VAL A 152 -13.39 2.58 -10.32
N LEU A 153 -14.09 1.82 -11.17
CA LEU A 153 -14.85 2.40 -12.27
C LEU A 153 -16.02 3.29 -11.83
N PRO A 154 -16.81 2.98 -10.79
CA PRO A 154 -17.92 3.84 -10.40
C PRO A 154 -17.46 5.26 -10.12
N ASN A 155 -16.43 5.44 -9.32
CA ASN A 155 -15.90 6.76 -8.98
C ASN A 155 -15.30 7.47 -10.20
N LEU A 156 -14.46 6.79 -10.99
CA LEU A 156 -13.89 7.38 -12.21
C LEU A 156 -14.95 7.78 -13.24
N CYS A 157 -15.94 6.92 -13.47
CA CYS A 157 -17.00 7.19 -14.42
C CYS A 157 -17.92 8.34 -13.97
N MET A 158 -18.19 8.47 -12.66
CA MET A 158 -18.99 9.59 -12.14
C MET A 158 -18.31 10.95 -12.30
N HIS A 159 -16.99 11.03 -12.44
CA HIS A 159 -16.29 12.26 -12.78
C HIS A 159 -16.54 12.69 -14.24
N ILE A 160 -16.78 11.72 -15.12
CA ILE A 160 -16.99 11.95 -16.56
C ILE A 160 -18.49 12.05 -16.88
N ILE A 161 -19.29 11.12 -16.34
CA ILE A 161 -20.72 10.99 -16.58
C ILE A 161 -21.46 11.62 -15.41
N LYS A 162 -22.02 12.81 -15.61
CA LYS A 162 -22.68 13.58 -14.54
C LYS A 162 -24.20 13.39 -14.46
N GLU A 163 -24.82 12.80 -15.49
CA GLU A 163 -26.29 12.65 -15.59
C GLU A 163 -26.68 11.36 -16.34
N GLY A 164 -27.93 10.93 -16.16
CA GLY A 164 -28.53 9.80 -16.88
C GLY A 164 -28.61 8.50 -16.09
N SER A 165 -29.22 7.48 -16.70
CA SER A 165 -29.45 6.17 -16.06
C SER A 165 -28.16 5.46 -15.63
N ILE A 166 -27.08 5.62 -16.38
CA ILE A 166 -25.76 5.07 -16.06
C ILE A 166 -25.21 5.72 -14.79
N PHE A 167 -25.30 7.04 -14.66
CA PHE A 167 -24.89 7.78 -13.46
C PHE A 167 -25.64 7.30 -12.22
N ILE A 168 -26.97 7.08 -12.35
CA ILE A 168 -27.79 6.55 -11.25
C ILE A 168 -27.32 5.16 -10.84
N GLY A 169 -27.06 4.26 -11.80
CA GLY A 169 -26.53 2.93 -11.54
C GLY A 169 -25.17 2.94 -10.84
N LEU A 170 -24.24 3.78 -11.29
CA LEU A 170 -22.92 3.96 -10.67
C LEU A 170 -23.04 4.48 -9.23
N LYS A 171 -23.94 5.45 -9.00
CA LYS A 171 -24.22 5.99 -7.66
C LYS A 171 -24.83 4.94 -6.72
N TYR A 172 -25.64 4.01 -7.24
CA TYR A 172 -26.14 2.88 -6.45
C TYR A 172 -25.01 1.92 -6.08
N LEU A 173 -24.13 1.57 -7.02
CA LEU A 173 -22.97 0.70 -6.74
C LEU A 173 -22.04 1.33 -5.69
N ASP A 174 -21.80 2.62 -5.79
CA ASP A 174 -20.98 3.37 -4.84
C ASP A 174 -21.58 3.37 -3.42
N LYS A 175 -22.91 3.51 -3.31
CA LYS A 175 -23.63 3.47 -2.04
C LYS A 175 -23.56 2.09 -1.33
N LEU A 176 -23.32 0.99 -2.06
CA LEU A 176 -23.16 -0.34 -1.45
C LEU A 176 -21.88 -0.46 -0.62
N GLY A 177 -20.98 0.51 -0.74
CA GLY A 177 -19.75 0.61 0.03
C GLY A 177 -18.64 -0.32 -0.43
N THR A 178 -17.46 -0.12 0.17
CA THR A 178 -16.22 -0.77 -0.24
C THR A 178 -16.16 -2.27 0.04
N ALA A 179 -16.99 -2.77 0.93
CA ALA A 179 -17.07 -4.21 1.26
C ALA A 179 -17.87 -5.02 0.23
N PHE A 180 -18.73 -4.38 -0.55
CA PHE A 180 -19.64 -5.07 -1.48
C PHE A 180 -18.91 -5.77 -2.64
N PRO A 181 -17.98 -5.15 -3.36
CA PRO A 181 -17.29 -5.81 -4.48
C PRO A 181 -16.58 -7.11 -4.10
N PRO A 182 -15.80 -7.21 -3.00
CA PRO A 182 -15.17 -8.47 -2.62
C PRO A 182 -16.17 -9.53 -2.18
N LEU A 183 -17.32 -9.15 -1.58
CA LEU A 183 -18.37 -10.09 -1.28
C LEU A 183 -18.94 -10.73 -2.56
N VAL A 184 -19.17 -9.94 -3.61
CA VAL A 184 -19.55 -10.46 -4.93
C VAL A 184 -18.49 -11.43 -5.45
N GLY A 185 -17.20 -11.08 -5.34
CA GLY A 185 -16.09 -11.96 -5.74
C GLY A 185 -16.11 -13.31 -5.01
N VAL A 186 -16.26 -13.30 -3.69
CA VAL A 186 -16.33 -14.52 -2.87
C VAL A 186 -17.51 -15.39 -3.28
N VAL A 187 -18.70 -14.80 -3.47
CA VAL A 187 -19.91 -15.53 -3.90
C VAL A 187 -19.69 -16.14 -5.28
N LEU A 188 -19.20 -15.40 -6.26
CA LEU A 188 -18.93 -15.89 -7.61
C LEU A 188 -17.94 -17.05 -7.59
N LEU A 189 -16.80 -16.91 -6.90
CA LEU A 189 -15.79 -17.96 -6.81
C LEU A 189 -16.28 -19.20 -6.08
N SER A 190 -17.24 -19.05 -5.17
CA SER A 190 -17.85 -20.20 -4.45
C SER A 190 -18.91 -20.95 -5.28
N ILE A 191 -19.54 -20.27 -6.25
CA ILE A 191 -20.59 -20.85 -7.10
C ILE A 191 -20.00 -21.40 -8.41
N ILE A 192 -19.02 -20.69 -9.00
CA ILE A 192 -18.38 -21.12 -10.25
C ILE A 192 -17.58 -22.38 -9.97
N THR A 193 -17.83 -23.42 -10.76
CA THR A 193 -17.14 -24.70 -10.64
C THR A 193 -16.24 -24.97 -11.84
N ASP A 194 -15.10 -25.60 -11.59
CA ASP A 194 -14.24 -26.20 -12.58
C ASP A 194 -14.01 -27.68 -12.23
N GLU A 195 -14.15 -28.58 -13.18
CA GLU A 195 -14.07 -30.04 -12.96
C GLU A 195 -14.93 -30.55 -11.78
N GLY A 196 -16.11 -29.94 -11.56
CA GLY A 196 -17.06 -30.34 -10.51
C GLY A 196 -16.72 -29.87 -9.10
N LYS A 197 -15.67 -29.03 -8.95
CA LYS A 197 -15.30 -28.40 -7.66
C LYS A 197 -15.46 -26.88 -7.74
N PRO A 198 -15.91 -26.21 -6.66
CA PRO A 198 -15.95 -24.76 -6.64
C PRO A 198 -14.53 -24.19 -6.74
N LEU A 199 -14.39 -23.05 -7.41
CA LEU A 199 -13.09 -22.34 -7.52
C LEU A 199 -12.60 -21.90 -6.14
N LEU A 200 -13.49 -21.57 -5.22
CA LEU A 200 -13.20 -21.25 -3.83
C LEU A 200 -13.98 -22.18 -2.90
N ASN A 201 -13.26 -22.97 -2.12
CA ASN A 201 -13.85 -23.65 -0.97
C ASN A 201 -13.93 -22.66 0.18
N PHE A 202 -15.12 -22.10 0.42
CA PHE A 202 -15.35 -21.07 1.44
C PHE A 202 -14.92 -21.52 2.85
N GLY A 203 -15.25 -22.75 3.26
CA GLY A 203 -14.89 -23.28 4.57
C GLY A 203 -13.37 -23.39 4.75
N GLU A 204 -12.67 -23.85 3.73
CA GLU A 204 -11.21 -23.95 3.76
C GLU A 204 -10.55 -22.55 3.73
N ALA A 205 -11.05 -21.64 2.91
CA ALA A 205 -10.58 -20.27 2.86
C ALA A 205 -10.73 -19.56 4.20
N MET A 206 -11.86 -19.73 4.88
CA MET A 206 -12.11 -19.12 6.20
C MET A 206 -11.23 -19.74 7.30
N SER A 207 -10.96 -21.04 7.23
CA SER A 207 -10.16 -21.71 8.27
C SER A 207 -8.66 -21.58 8.10
N LYS A 208 -8.16 -21.56 6.82
CA LYS A 208 -6.72 -21.59 6.52
C LYS A 208 -6.23 -20.35 5.79
N GLY A 209 -7.06 -19.72 4.96
CA GLY A 209 -6.70 -18.58 4.13
C GLY A 209 -6.83 -17.24 4.84
N VAL A 210 -7.74 -17.11 5.79
CA VAL A 210 -7.99 -15.88 6.54
C VAL A 210 -7.06 -15.78 7.74
N SER A 211 -6.28 -14.71 7.82
CA SER A 211 -5.48 -14.40 9.02
C SER A 211 -6.37 -13.78 10.11
N TRP A 212 -7.06 -14.62 10.89
CA TRP A 212 -7.92 -14.19 11.99
C TRP A 212 -7.22 -13.28 13.02
N PRO A 213 -5.95 -13.55 13.44
CA PRO A 213 -5.25 -12.62 14.32
C PRO A 213 -5.12 -11.21 13.74
N SER A 214 -4.86 -11.09 12.44
CA SER A 214 -4.77 -9.79 11.77
C SER A 214 -6.12 -9.08 11.70
N LEU A 215 -7.21 -9.80 11.46
CA LEU A 215 -8.56 -9.23 11.45
C LEU A 215 -8.99 -8.74 12.83
N ILE A 216 -8.75 -9.53 13.88
CA ILE A 216 -9.07 -9.15 15.27
C ILE A 216 -8.25 -7.92 15.67
N MET A 217 -6.96 -7.88 15.32
CA MET A 217 -6.11 -6.73 15.58
C MET A 217 -6.57 -5.49 14.80
N CYS A 218 -7.00 -5.64 13.55
CA CYS A 218 -7.58 -4.56 12.75
C CYS A 218 -8.87 -4.03 13.39
N ALA A 219 -9.77 -4.91 13.82
CA ALA A 219 -10.99 -4.52 14.52
C ALA A 219 -10.70 -3.77 15.82
N GLY A 220 -9.74 -4.26 16.63
CA GLY A 220 -9.34 -3.61 17.88
C GLY A 220 -8.71 -2.23 17.65
N THR A 221 -7.84 -2.08 16.64
CA THR A 221 -7.23 -0.78 16.31
C THR A 221 -8.26 0.20 15.72
N THR A 222 -9.22 -0.27 14.93
CA THR A 222 -10.32 0.57 14.43
C THR A 222 -11.21 1.03 15.59
N ALA A 223 -11.57 0.14 16.51
CA ALA A 223 -12.33 0.50 17.71
C ALA A 223 -11.59 1.51 18.60
N LEU A 224 -10.27 1.34 18.75
CA LEU A 224 -9.43 2.30 19.46
C LEU A 224 -9.40 3.66 18.74
N GLY A 225 -9.29 3.67 17.42
CA GLY A 225 -9.37 4.87 16.59
C GLY A 225 -10.69 5.60 16.79
N ALA A 226 -11.80 4.89 16.71
CA ALA A 226 -13.14 5.42 16.97
C ALA A 226 -13.28 6.00 18.40
N ALA A 227 -12.72 5.31 19.40
CA ALA A 227 -12.70 5.81 20.77
C ALA A 227 -11.87 7.12 20.89
N ILE A 228 -10.69 7.20 20.26
CA ILE A 228 -9.86 8.41 20.29
C ILE A 228 -10.57 9.59 19.61
N THR A 229 -11.30 9.36 18.51
CA THR A 229 -12.00 10.39 17.76
C THR A 229 -13.38 10.75 18.36
N ASN A 230 -13.88 9.96 19.30
CA ASN A 230 -15.15 10.24 19.97
C ASN A 230 -15.07 11.50 20.82
N GLY A 231 -15.96 12.47 20.53
CA GLY A 231 -16.00 13.75 21.24
C GLY A 231 -16.28 13.64 22.74
N ASP A 232 -17.06 12.64 23.18
CA ASP A 232 -17.43 12.44 24.57
C ASP A 232 -16.24 12.00 25.45
N ILE A 233 -15.25 11.33 24.84
CA ILE A 233 -14.03 10.89 25.55
C ILE A 233 -13.05 12.03 25.74
N GLY A 234 -13.09 13.05 24.87
CA GLY A 234 -12.29 14.28 24.97
C GLY A 234 -10.81 14.13 24.57
N VAL A 235 -10.35 12.97 24.11
CA VAL A 235 -8.95 12.74 23.70
C VAL A 235 -8.57 13.67 22.55
N THR A 236 -9.44 13.80 21.55
CA THR A 236 -9.23 14.69 20.40
C THR A 236 -9.09 16.15 20.84
N ALA A 237 -9.95 16.60 21.77
CA ALA A 237 -9.90 17.93 22.31
C ALA A 237 -8.59 18.17 23.09
N TRP A 238 -8.16 17.19 23.88
CA TRP A 238 -6.90 17.25 24.62
C TRP A 238 -5.67 17.33 23.69
N ILE A 239 -5.61 16.49 22.65
CA ILE A 239 -4.54 16.52 21.63
C ILE A 239 -4.55 17.88 20.90
N SER A 240 -5.73 18.35 20.50
CA SER A 240 -5.90 19.62 19.80
C SER A 240 -5.41 20.78 20.68
N ALA A 241 -5.82 20.84 21.94
CA ALA A 241 -5.39 21.88 22.86
C ALA A 241 -3.88 21.90 23.11
N GLY A 242 -3.26 20.71 23.20
CA GLY A 242 -1.81 20.58 23.37
C GLY A 242 -0.99 20.97 22.16
N LEU A 243 -1.48 20.67 20.95
CA LEU A 243 -0.76 20.93 19.70
C LEU A 243 -1.15 22.25 19.01
N SER A 244 -2.33 22.79 19.29
CA SER A 244 -2.84 24.01 18.67
C SER A 244 -1.90 25.22 18.77
N PRO A 245 -1.23 25.49 19.90
CA PRO A 245 -0.30 26.61 19.99
C PRO A 245 0.88 26.51 19.02
N ILE A 246 1.27 25.28 18.71
CA ILE A 246 2.39 25.01 17.78
C ILE A 246 1.91 25.05 16.33
N THR A 247 0.74 24.50 16.07
CA THR A 247 0.25 24.26 14.70
C THR A 247 -0.51 25.44 14.09
N SER A 248 -1.11 26.32 14.91
CA SER A 248 -1.91 27.47 14.44
C SER A 248 -1.13 28.51 13.64
N HIS A 249 0.17 28.57 13.80
CA HIS A 249 1.07 29.50 13.09
C HIS A 249 1.85 28.83 11.93
N LEU A 250 1.71 27.53 11.73
CA LEU A 250 2.46 26.82 10.70
C LEU A 250 1.79 26.99 9.31
N PRO A 251 2.58 27.21 8.25
CA PRO A 251 2.09 27.06 6.89
C PRO A 251 1.53 25.66 6.67
N VAL A 252 0.42 25.57 5.92
CA VAL A 252 -0.28 24.30 5.63
C VAL A 252 0.67 23.18 5.19
N MET A 253 1.57 23.49 4.25
CA MET A 253 2.50 22.49 3.72
C MET A 253 3.51 21.98 4.76
N ILE A 254 3.88 22.80 5.75
CA ILE A 254 4.76 22.35 6.84
C ILE A 254 4.00 21.43 7.77
N MET A 255 2.75 21.73 8.09
CA MET A 255 1.92 20.86 8.92
C MET A 255 1.67 19.52 8.23
N VAL A 256 1.34 19.53 6.94
CA VAL A 256 1.20 18.32 6.12
C VAL A 256 2.49 17.50 6.13
N LEU A 257 3.64 18.14 5.92
CA LEU A 257 4.94 17.50 5.98
C LEU A 257 5.20 16.82 7.33
N ILE A 258 4.87 17.47 8.43
CA ILE A 258 5.06 16.94 9.80
C ILE A 258 4.28 15.62 9.97
N PHE A 259 3.00 15.58 9.60
CA PHE A 259 2.18 14.38 9.75
C PHE A 259 2.62 13.24 8.81
N ILE A 260 2.96 13.57 7.57
CA ILE A 260 3.49 12.59 6.59
C ILE A 260 4.84 12.03 7.08
N LEU A 261 5.74 12.88 7.58
CA LEU A 261 7.03 12.49 8.12
C LEU A 261 6.87 11.63 9.39
N TRP A 262 5.94 12.02 10.29
CA TRP A 262 5.65 11.24 11.48
C TRP A 262 5.15 9.83 11.12
N ALA A 263 4.18 9.73 10.20
CA ALA A 263 3.72 8.43 9.72
C ALA A 263 4.86 7.59 9.13
N ALA A 264 5.70 8.20 8.29
CA ALA A 264 6.83 7.52 7.65
C ALA A 264 7.88 7.01 8.66
N ILE A 265 8.23 7.81 9.66
CA ILE A 265 9.19 7.40 10.69
C ILE A 265 8.59 6.31 11.57
N GLN A 266 7.39 6.53 12.09
CA GLN A 266 6.75 5.62 13.03
C GLN A 266 6.49 4.25 12.40
N THR A 267 6.00 4.19 11.16
CA THR A 267 5.74 2.92 10.47
C THR A 267 7.00 2.08 10.25
N ASN A 268 8.15 2.72 10.11
CA ASN A 268 9.42 2.03 9.94
C ASN A 268 10.10 1.64 11.25
N LEU A 269 9.69 2.21 12.39
CA LEU A 269 10.26 1.92 13.70
C LEU A 269 9.34 1.09 14.60
N SER A 270 8.03 1.03 14.28
CA SER A 270 7.05 0.34 15.13
C SER A 270 5.94 -0.34 14.28
N SER A 271 4.72 -0.38 14.76
CA SER A 271 3.59 -1.01 14.10
C SER A 271 2.92 -0.09 13.07
N ASN A 272 2.74 -0.59 11.86
CA ASN A 272 2.07 0.11 10.77
C ASN A 272 0.58 0.38 11.10
N MET A 273 -0.09 -0.57 11.76
CA MET A 273 -1.47 -0.39 12.24
C MET A 273 -1.58 0.74 13.25
N VAL A 274 -0.70 0.73 14.26
CA VAL A 274 -0.65 1.78 15.27
C VAL A 274 -0.35 3.13 14.61
N THR A 275 0.54 3.16 13.63
CA THR A 275 0.84 4.37 12.87
C THR A 275 -0.39 4.90 12.15
N ALA A 276 -1.07 4.05 11.37
CA ALA A 276 -2.29 4.44 10.65
C ALA A 276 -3.38 4.96 11.61
N THR A 277 -3.54 4.33 12.77
CA THR A 277 -4.56 4.74 13.75
C THR A 277 -4.17 6.03 14.47
N VAL A 278 -2.98 6.07 15.09
CA VAL A 278 -2.58 7.17 15.97
C VAL A 278 -2.28 8.45 15.20
N VAL A 279 -1.55 8.34 14.09
CA VAL A 279 -1.21 9.53 13.31
C VAL A 279 -2.43 10.10 12.61
N SER A 280 -3.36 9.26 12.12
CA SER A 280 -4.62 9.75 11.55
C SER A 280 -5.48 10.43 12.60
N ALA A 281 -5.64 9.84 13.79
CA ALA A 281 -6.40 10.46 14.89
C ALA A 281 -5.79 11.81 15.32
N ALA A 282 -4.46 11.89 15.44
CA ALA A 282 -3.77 13.14 15.76
C ALA A 282 -3.93 14.18 14.64
N ALA A 283 -3.83 13.77 13.37
CA ALA A 283 -4.02 14.66 12.23
C ALA A 283 -5.45 15.22 12.22
N LEU A 284 -6.46 14.36 12.40
CA LEU A 284 -7.87 14.75 12.49
C LEU A 284 -8.11 15.74 13.64
N ALA A 285 -7.57 15.44 14.82
CA ALA A 285 -7.70 16.30 16.01
C ALA A 285 -7.12 17.71 15.81
N VAL A 286 -5.92 17.78 15.23
CA VAL A 286 -5.20 19.05 15.02
C VAL A 286 -5.83 19.88 13.92
N THR A 287 -6.29 19.23 12.83
CA THR A 287 -6.80 19.92 11.65
C THR A 287 -8.30 20.24 11.72
N ALA A 288 -9.03 19.74 12.71
CA ALA A 288 -10.47 19.92 12.85
C ALA A 288 -10.95 21.39 12.75
N ASN A 289 -10.14 22.35 13.23
CA ASN A 289 -10.46 23.77 13.23
C ASN A 289 -9.64 24.59 12.23
N ILE A 290 -8.88 23.93 11.32
CA ILE A 290 -7.99 24.60 10.36
C ILE A 290 -8.58 24.45 8.96
N THR A 291 -9.37 25.43 8.55
CA THR A 291 -10.09 25.40 7.26
C THR A 291 -9.17 25.43 6.03
N ALA A 292 -7.93 25.86 6.20
CA ALA A 292 -6.94 25.92 5.11
C ALA A 292 -6.39 24.54 4.70
N VAL A 293 -6.56 23.50 5.53
CA VAL A 293 -6.07 22.14 5.27
C VAL A 293 -7.19 21.29 4.66
N ASN A 294 -6.94 20.67 3.53
CA ASN A 294 -7.79 19.59 3.07
C ASN A 294 -7.49 18.33 3.87
N VAL A 295 -8.36 18.05 4.86
CA VAL A 295 -8.16 16.96 5.82
C VAL A 295 -8.22 15.59 5.15
N ALA A 296 -9.13 15.40 4.17
CA ALA A 296 -9.22 14.14 3.42
C ALA A 296 -7.91 13.85 2.67
N ALA A 297 -7.33 14.87 2.02
CA ALA A 297 -6.05 14.76 1.34
C ALA A 297 -4.90 14.41 2.30
N LEU A 298 -4.87 15.01 3.49
CA LEU A 298 -3.88 14.70 4.52
C LEU A 298 -4.00 13.24 4.95
N ILE A 299 -5.20 12.77 5.22
CA ILE A 299 -5.47 11.39 5.67
C ILE A 299 -5.10 10.36 4.60
N VAL A 300 -5.36 10.63 3.32
CA VAL A 300 -4.90 9.79 2.21
C VAL A 300 -3.37 9.61 2.26
N ASN A 301 -2.63 10.70 2.42
CA ASN A 301 -1.17 10.65 2.46
C ASN A 301 -0.63 9.98 3.75
N VAL A 302 -1.26 10.20 4.90
CA VAL A 302 -0.92 9.51 6.16
C VAL A 302 -1.16 8.01 6.02
N GLY A 303 -2.31 7.59 5.47
CA GLY A 303 -2.64 6.18 5.25
C GLY A 303 -1.66 5.51 4.29
N MET A 304 -1.29 6.18 3.19
CA MET A 304 -0.29 5.71 2.23
C MET A 304 1.09 5.55 2.90
N MET A 305 1.56 6.56 3.62
CA MET A 305 2.87 6.51 4.28
C MET A 305 2.92 5.48 5.40
N SER A 306 1.80 5.19 6.06
CA SER A 306 1.71 4.10 7.04
C SER A 306 1.97 2.71 6.44
N ALA A 307 1.81 2.56 5.13
CA ALA A 307 2.12 1.34 4.39
C ALA A 307 3.55 1.29 3.85
N PHE A 308 4.27 2.43 3.77
CA PHE A 308 5.64 2.50 3.26
C PHE A 308 6.66 2.05 4.32
N ALA A 309 6.55 0.80 4.74
CA ALA A 309 7.31 0.19 5.82
C ALA A 309 8.35 -0.79 5.27
N PHE A 310 9.53 -0.31 4.94
CA PHE A 310 10.57 -1.13 4.28
C PHE A 310 12.00 -0.84 4.76
N ALA A 311 12.21 0.07 5.72
CA ALA A 311 13.55 0.48 6.11
C ALA A 311 14.15 -0.36 7.25
N THR A 312 13.33 -0.96 8.11
CA THR A 312 13.83 -1.70 9.27
C THR A 312 13.20 -3.09 9.40
N PRO A 313 13.88 -4.08 9.98
CA PRO A 313 13.33 -5.43 10.16
C PRO A 313 12.00 -5.49 10.93
N PRO A 314 11.76 -4.67 11.98
CA PRO A 314 10.47 -4.63 12.67
C PRO A 314 9.32 -4.07 11.83
N ALA A 315 9.61 -3.28 10.79
CA ALA A 315 8.60 -2.59 10.01
C ALA A 315 7.69 -3.56 9.24
N MET A 316 8.27 -4.63 8.67
CA MET A 316 7.52 -5.60 7.88
C MET A 316 8.24 -6.96 7.83
N PRO A 317 7.52 -8.10 7.86
CA PRO A 317 8.13 -9.43 7.84
C PRO A 317 9.09 -9.66 6.66
N CYS A 318 8.79 -9.13 5.47
CA CYS A 318 9.65 -9.27 4.30
C CYS A 318 11.03 -8.60 4.50
N VAL A 319 11.12 -7.52 5.27
CA VAL A 319 12.40 -6.88 5.61
C VAL A 319 13.24 -7.80 6.49
N ALA A 320 12.62 -8.37 7.54
CA ALA A 320 13.29 -9.31 8.44
C ALA A 320 13.81 -10.55 7.70
N ILE A 321 13.00 -11.12 6.79
CA ILE A 321 13.37 -12.28 5.99
C ILE A 321 14.52 -11.93 5.03
N ALA A 322 14.43 -10.79 4.34
CA ALA A 322 15.48 -10.34 3.43
C ALA A 322 16.82 -10.16 4.13
N VAL A 323 16.82 -9.56 5.31
CA VAL A 323 18.05 -9.39 6.12
C VAL A 323 18.58 -10.75 6.63
N SER A 324 17.70 -11.63 7.12
CA SER A 324 18.11 -12.96 7.63
C SER A 324 18.60 -13.88 6.52
N SER A 325 18.21 -13.68 5.27
CA SER A 325 18.70 -14.46 4.11
C SER A 325 20.20 -14.30 3.84
N GLY A 326 20.80 -13.21 4.34
CA GLY A 326 22.21 -12.87 4.13
C GLY A 326 22.54 -12.29 2.75
N TRP A 327 21.54 -12.07 1.87
CA TRP A 327 21.72 -11.37 0.59
C TRP A 327 21.79 -9.84 0.73
N THR A 328 21.26 -9.32 1.82
CA THR A 328 21.42 -7.93 2.28
C THR A 328 21.65 -7.92 3.79
N ASN A 329 21.83 -6.75 4.37
CA ASN A 329 22.01 -6.62 5.82
C ASN A 329 21.21 -5.43 6.37
N THR A 330 20.99 -5.42 7.69
CA THR A 330 20.20 -4.38 8.39
C THR A 330 20.73 -2.98 8.11
N LYS A 331 22.06 -2.79 8.11
CA LYS A 331 22.66 -1.46 7.87
C LYS A 331 22.34 -0.93 6.48
N GLN A 332 22.43 -1.77 5.45
CA GLN A 332 22.10 -1.38 4.08
C GLN A 332 20.61 -1.07 3.95
N MET A 333 19.74 -1.95 4.49
CA MET A 333 18.29 -1.71 4.49
C MET A 333 17.94 -0.39 5.16
N MET A 334 18.50 -0.09 6.33
CA MET A 334 18.23 1.16 7.05
C MET A 334 18.71 2.38 6.27
N ILE A 335 19.97 2.40 5.80
CA ILE A 335 20.52 3.55 5.10
C ILE A 335 19.71 3.87 3.85
N TYR A 336 19.53 2.89 2.96
CA TYR A 336 18.84 3.12 1.70
C TYR A 336 17.32 3.21 1.88
N GLY A 337 16.76 2.44 2.81
CA GLY A 337 15.34 2.51 3.13
C GLY A 337 14.92 3.88 3.68
N PHE A 338 15.63 4.41 4.69
CA PHE A 338 15.34 5.74 5.21
C PHE A 338 15.60 6.87 4.21
N MET A 339 16.60 6.73 3.36
CA MET A 339 16.84 7.69 2.29
C MET A 339 15.70 7.71 1.27
N ILE A 340 15.22 6.54 0.84
CA ILE A 340 14.08 6.44 -0.08
C ILE A 340 12.80 6.90 0.60
N MET A 341 12.60 6.58 1.89
CA MET A 341 11.48 7.06 2.68
C MET A 341 11.48 8.60 2.76
N ALA A 342 12.62 9.24 3.01
CA ALA A 342 12.71 10.71 3.03
C ALA A 342 12.29 11.32 1.69
N VAL A 343 12.71 10.72 0.58
CA VAL A 343 12.27 11.14 -0.76
C VAL A 343 10.77 10.91 -0.94
N ALA A 344 10.22 9.77 -0.49
CA ALA A 344 8.79 9.49 -0.54
C ALA A 344 7.97 10.52 0.25
N VAL A 345 8.46 10.95 1.42
CA VAL A 345 7.84 12.03 2.22
C VAL A 345 7.77 13.34 1.44
N VAL A 346 8.87 13.73 0.78
CA VAL A 346 8.90 14.95 -0.04
C VAL A 346 7.94 14.85 -1.23
N ILE A 347 7.95 13.72 -1.95
CA ILE A 347 7.04 13.48 -3.08
C ILE A 347 5.58 13.47 -2.61
N SER A 348 5.27 12.78 -1.50
CA SER A 348 3.92 12.73 -0.92
C SER A 348 3.44 14.14 -0.52
N THR A 349 4.30 14.95 0.09
CA THR A 349 3.95 16.31 0.49
C THR A 349 3.75 17.23 -0.70
N LEU A 350 4.68 17.24 -1.67
CA LEU A 350 4.67 18.21 -2.77
C LEU A 350 3.79 17.80 -3.97
N ILE A 351 3.51 16.52 -4.11
CA ILE A 351 2.77 15.97 -5.25
C ILE A 351 1.52 15.25 -4.77
N GLY A 352 1.64 14.32 -3.81
CA GLY A 352 0.54 13.51 -3.32
C GLY A 352 -0.57 14.33 -2.67
N TYR A 353 -0.20 15.22 -1.74
CA TYR A 353 -1.18 16.07 -1.05
C TYR A 353 -1.91 17.04 -2.01
N PRO A 354 -1.25 17.80 -2.90
CA PRO A 354 -1.96 18.65 -3.85
C PRO A 354 -2.88 17.88 -4.81
N ILE A 355 -2.45 16.71 -5.30
CA ILE A 355 -3.31 15.88 -6.15
C ILE A 355 -4.54 15.42 -5.36
N ALA A 356 -4.35 14.90 -4.14
CA ALA A 356 -5.45 14.46 -3.30
C ALA A 356 -6.39 15.62 -2.95
N ALA A 357 -5.86 16.82 -2.66
CA ALA A 357 -6.66 18.01 -2.38
C ALA A 357 -7.47 18.53 -3.57
N ALA A 358 -7.03 18.24 -4.79
CA ALA A 358 -7.77 18.58 -6.00
C ALA A 358 -8.86 17.55 -6.35
N LEU A 359 -8.77 16.33 -5.80
CA LEU A 359 -9.70 15.23 -6.08
C LEU A 359 -10.75 15.04 -4.99
N LEU A 360 -10.50 15.52 -3.77
CA LEU A 360 -11.29 15.34 -2.56
C LEU A 360 -11.75 16.67 -1.98
#